data_9341ce3398bcc71dce964844fb66ae8f
#
_entry.id   9341ce3398bcc71dce964844fb66ae8f
#
_cell.length_a   1.000
_cell.length_b   1.000
_cell.length_c   1.000
_cell.angle_alpha   90.00
_cell.angle_beta   90.00
_cell.angle_gamma   90.00
#
_symmetry.space_group_name_H-M   'P 1'
#
loop_
_entity.id
_entity.type
_entity.pdbx_description
1 polymer ?
#
loop_
_entity_poly.entity_id
_entity_poly.type
_entity_poly.pdbx_seq_one_letter_code
_entity_poly.pdbx_strand_id
1 'polypeptide(L)'
;MAQVRPTAEGWTQNLDSEGRPLLQFDAPKRGAKPPVHLADLTLEERAARVKELGLPAFRAKQLSTHYFSHYTTDPALMTDLPAAGRDELVASVLPTLMTEVKKLRTDNGDTIKFLWRLFDGALVESVLMRYPGRITLCVSSQAGCGMNCPFCATGQAGLTRNLSAAD
;
A
#
# COMPACT_ATOMS: atom_id res chain seq x y z
N MET A 1 25.67 15.32 -20.13
CA MET A 1 24.37 15.85 -19.68
C MET A 1 23.34 14.75 -19.92
N ALA A 2 22.75 14.18 -18.86
CA ALA A 2 21.74 13.15 -18.99
C ALA A 2 20.44 13.73 -19.54
N GLN A 3 19.90 13.15 -20.61
CA GLN A 3 18.61 13.55 -21.18
C GLN A 3 17.47 13.00 -20.31
N VAL A 4 16.66 13.89 -19.77
CA VAL A 4 15.45 13.56 -19.02
C VAL A 4 14.30 13.45 -20.01
N ARG A 5 13.65 12.28 -20.10
CA ARG A 5 12.41 12.11 -20.88
C ARG A 5 11.22 12.06 -19.92
N PRO A 6 10.21 12.93 -20.07
CA PRO A 6 8.98 12.81 -19.32
C PRO A 6 8.21 11.56 -19.80
N THR A 7 7.75 10.73 -18.88
CA THR A 7 6.82 9.63 -19.14
C THR A 7 5.38 10.12 -18.96
N ALA A 8 4.40 9.41 -19.53
CA ALA A 8 2.98 9.78 -19.54
C ALA A 8 2.34 9.95 -18.13
N GLU A 9 3.07 9.62 -17.06
CA GLU A 9 2.62 9.70 -15.66
C GLU A 9 3.51 10.61 -14.78
N GLY A 10 4.26 11.55 -15.37
CA GLY A 10 5.09 12.49 -14.61
C GLY A 10 6.41 11.92 -14.04
N TRP A 11 6.82 10.74 -14.48
CA TRP A 11 8.10 10.15 -14.12
C TRP A 11 9.22 10.69 -15.01
N THR A 12 10.24 11.26 -14.41
CA THR A 12 11.47 11.58 -15.12
C THR A 12 12.40 10.36 -15.10
N GLN A 13 12.68 9.78 -16.28
CA GLN A 13 13.73 8.77 -16.40
C GLN A 13 15.08 9.47 -16.57
N ASN A 14 15.94 9.35 -15.57
CA ASN A 14 17.35 9.64 -15.76
C ASN A 14 18.00 8.42 -16.43
N LEU A 15 18.83 8.68 -17.42
CA LEU A 15 19.59 7.65 -18.10
C LEU A 15 21.02 7.62 -17.54
N ASP A 16 21.60 6.43 -17.39
CA ASP A 16 23.03 6.29 -17.12
C ASP A 16 23.87 6.64 -18.35
N SER A 17 25.20 6.54 -18.24
CA SER A 17 26.14 6.83 -19.33
C SER A 17 25.97 5.92 -20.55
N GLU A 18 25.28 4.78 -20.41
CA GLU A 18 24.99 3.81 -21.47
C GLU A 18 23.55 3.94 -22.01
N GLY A 19 22.81 4.96 -21.58
CA GLY A 19 21.42 5.21 -22.02
C GLY A 19 20.37 4.32 -21.36
N ARG A 20 20.69 3.60 -20.30
CA ARG A 20 19.74 2.75 -19.57
C ARG A 20 18.94 3.59 -18.57
N PRO A 21 17.61 3.36 -18.44
CA PRO A 21 16.79 4.11 -17.51
C PRO A 21 17.19 3.84 -16.04
N LEU A 22 17.55 4.89 -15.33
CA LEU A 22 17.73 4.88 -13.89
C LEU A 22 16.37 5.24 -13.25
N LEU A 23 15.81 4.33 -12.48
CA LEU A 23 14.63 4.62 -11.65
C LEU A 23 15.12 5.44 -10.44
N GLN A 24 14.78 6.73 -10.41
CA GLN A 24 14.99 7.57 -9.22
C GLN A 24 13.71 7.59 -8.42
N PHE A 25 13.83 7.25 -7.15
CA PHE A 25 12.75 7.35 -6.17
C PHE A 25 13.13 8.37 -5.12
N ASP A 26 12.18 9.20 -4.70
CA ASP A 26 12.37 10.06 -3.55
C ASP A 26 12.73 9.22 -2.33
N ALA A 27 13.65 9.73 -1.51
CA ALA A 27 14.00 9.04 -0.28
C ALA A 27 12.76 8.94 0.63
N PRO A 28 12.46 7.74 1.18
CA PRO A 28 11.30 7.56 2.04
C PRO A 28 11.43 8.40 3.31
N LYS A 29 10.31 8.92 3.81
CA LYS A 29 10.25 9.69 5.07
C LYS A 29 10.37 8.73 6.26
N ARG A 30 11.59 8.55 6.77
CA ARG A 30 11.84 7.68 7.94
C ARG A 30 11.05 8.16 9.15
N GLY A 31 10.42 7.21 9.87
CA GLY A 31 9.65 7.49 11.08
C GLY A 31 8.29 8.14 10.83
N ALA A 32 7.85 8.28 9.58
CA ALA A 32 6.49 8.73 9.28
C ALA A 32 5.48 7.71 9.85
N LYS A 33 4.43 8.23 10.53
CA LYS A 33 3.32 7.40 10.97
C LYS A 33 2.27 7.34 9.87
N PRO A 34 1.69 6.16 9.59
CA PRO A 34 0.61 6.06 8.63
C PRO A 34 -0.62 6.83 9.12
N PRO A 35 -1.48 7.32 8.21
CA PRO A 35 -2.82 7.74 8.57
C PRO A 35 -3.54 6.62 9.32
N VAL A 36 -4.42 6.97 10.23
CA VAL A 36 -5.22 5.97 10.96
C VAL A 36 -6.06 5.18 9.96
N HIS A 37 -5.86 3.87 9.92
CA HIS A 37 -6.60 2.98 9.06
C HIS A 37 -7.39 1.95 9.88
N LEU A 38 -8.59 1.62 9.44
CA LEU A 38 -9.51 0.72 10.14
C LEU A 38 -8.89 -0.66 10.44
N ALA A 39 -8.02 -1.17 9.55
CA ALA A 39 -7.37 -2.47 9.74
C ALA A 39 -6.35 -2.49 10.88
N ASP A 40 -5.81 -1.33 11.27
CA ASP A 40 -4.84 -1.19 12.36
C ASP A 40 -5.51 -1.04 13.75
N LEU A 41 -6.84 -0.92 13.77
CA LEU A 41 -7.61 -0.67 14.99
C LEU A 41 -8.27 -1.94 15.51
N THR A 42 -8.33 -2.08 16.83
CA THR A 42 -9.18 -3.08 17.51
C THR A 42 -10.66 -2.76 17.30
N LEU A 43 -11.55 -3.69 17.63
CA LEU A 43 -13.00 -3.47 17.49
C LEU A 43 -13.49 -2.28 18.32
N GLU A 44 -12.94 -2.11 19.54
CA GLU A 44 -13.30 -1.00 20.41
C GLU A 44 -12.78 0.33 19.85
N GLU A 45 -11.55 0.36 19.36
CA GLU A 45 -10.96 1.57 18.74
C GLU A 45 -11.69 1.97 17.47
N ARG A 46 -12.16 1.02 16.63
CA ARG A 46 -13.01 1.31 15.48
C ARG A 46 -14.30 1.99 15.89
N ALA A 47 -14.95 1.48 16.94
CA ALA A 47 -16.18 2.07 17.46
C ALA A 47 -15.94 3.47 18.03
N ALA A 48 -14.83 3.68 18.75
CA ALA A 48 -14.43 4.99 19.27
C ALA A 48 -14.15 5.96 18.11
N ARG A 49 -13.39 5.54 17.10
CA ARG A 49 -13.06 6.36 15.93
C ARG A 49 -14.30 6.84 15.19
N VAL A 50 -15.27 5.96 14.97
CA VAL A 50 -16.53 6.31 14.29
C VAL A 50 -17.35 7.30 15.13
N LYS A 51 -17.34 7.18 16.47
CA LYS A 51 -17.99 8.16 17.37
C LYS A 51 -17.31 9.52 17.32
N GLU A 52 -15.98 9.59 17.25
CA GLU A 52 -15.24 10.85 17.07
C GLU A 52 -15.65 11.58 15.78
N LEU A 53 -16.02 10.83 14.74
CA LEU A 53 -16.56 11.36 13.48
C LEU A 53 -18.06 11.72 13.55
N GLY A 54 -18.64 11.72 14.74
CA GLY A 54 -20.04 12.09 14.97
C GLY A 54 -21.07 11.04 14.57
N LEU A 55 -20.66 9.78 14.37
CA LEU A 55 -21.53 8.71 13.90
C LEU A 55 -21.80 7.64 14.98
N PRO A 56 -22.93 6.93 14.92
CA PRO A 56 -23.20 5.83 15.83
C PRO A 56 -22.17 4.70 15.74
N ALA A 57 -21.79 4.11 16.87
CA ALA A 57 -20.75 3.08 16.99
C ALA A 57 -20.98 1.86 16.07
N PHE A 58 -22.24 1.49 15.78
CA PHE A 58 -22.55 0.35 14.92
C PHE A 58 -22.05 0.52 13.48
N ARG A 59 -21.80 1.75 13.03
CA ARG A 59 -21.20 2.03 11.70
C ARG A 59 -19.80 1.44 11.56
N ALA A 60 -19.06 1.29 12.67
CA ALA A 60 -17.77 0.62 12.66
C ALA A 60 -17.88 -0.85 12.22
N LYS A 61 -18.95 -1.53 12.61
CA LYS A 61 -19.23 -2.91 12.17
C LYS A 61 -19.55 -2.97 10.67
N GLN A 62 -20.36 -2.04 10.16
CA GLN A 62 -20.67 -1.97 8.72
C GLN A 62 -19.39 -1.74 7.90
N LEU A 63 -18.58 -0.74 8.24
CA LEU A 63 -17.29 -0.48 7.59
C LEU A 63 -16.36 -1.70 7.66
N SER A 64 -16.29 -2.38 8.81
CA SER A 64 -15.49 -3.58 8.97
C SER A 64 -15.98 -4.72 8.07
N THR A 65 -17.30 -4.89 7.92
CA THR A 65 -17.89 -5.91 7.03
C THR A 65 -17.53 -5.61 5.56
N HIS A 66 -17.67 -4.36 5.12
CA HIS A 66 -17.28 -3.99 3.76
C HIS A 66 -15.79 -4.25 3.50
N TYR A 67 -14.93 -3.85 4.41
CA TYR A 67 -13.48 -4.02 4.23
C TYR A 67 -13.03 -5.49 4.31
N PHE A 68 -13.41 -6.22 5.39
CA PHE A 68 -12.87 -7.56 5.66
C PHE A 68 -13.67 -8.71 5.02
N SER A 69 -14.96 -8.52 4.71
CA SER A 69 -15.80 -9.57 4.16
C SER A 69 -16.15 -9.34 2.69
N HIS A 70 -16.40 -8.09 2.30
CA HIS A 70 -16.72 -7.74 0.92
C HIS A 70 -15.47 -7.27 0.12
N TYR A 71 -14.33 -7.10 0.80
CA TYR A 71 -13.06 -6.68 0.19
C TYR A 71 -13.17 -5.41 -0.65
N THR A 72 -13.97 -4.45 -0.19
CA THR A 72 -14.17 -3.19 -0.89
C THR A 72 -13.83 -1.99 -0.02
N THR A 73 -13.23 -0.98 -0.65
CA THR A 73 -13.01 0.36 -0.11
C THR A 73 -13.79 1.41 -0.90
N ASP A 74 -14.58 0.98 -1.90
CA ASP A 74 -15.38 1.87 -2.75
C ASP A 74 -16.64 2.33 -1.99
N PRO A 75 -16.79 3.64 -1.69
CA PRO A 75 -17.96 4.16 -1.00
C PRO A 75 -19.28 3.90 -1.76
N ALA A 76 -19.24 3.83 -3.10
CA ALA A 76 -20.41 3.61 -3.92
C ALA A 76 -21.06 2.22 -3.66
N LEU A 77 -20.25 1.24 -3.23
CA LEU A 77 -20.70 -0.12 -2.91
C LEU A 77 -21.19 -0.27 -1.46
N MET A 78 -20.97 0.74 -0.61
CA MET A 78 -21.35 0.73 0.81
C MET A 78 -22.75 1.35 1.03
N THR A 79 -23.76 0.78 0.39
CA THR A 79 -25.12 1.36 0.31
C THR A 79 -25.87 1.40 1.64
N ASP A 80 -25.45 0.64 2.63
CA ASP A 80 -25.96 0.64 4.00
C ASP A 80 -25.43 1.80 4.87
N LEU A 81 -24.45 2.56 4.36
CA LEU A 81 -23.99 3.82 4.95
C LEU A 81 -24.81 5.00 4.39
N PRO A 82 -25.04 6.07 5.19
CA PRO A 82 -25.72 7.26 4.71
C PRO A 82 -25.04 7.84 3.48
N ALA A 83 -25.78 8.23 2.46
CA ALA A 83 -25.21 8.81 1.25
C ALA A 83 -24.49 10.15 1.53
N ALA A 84 -25.06 10.96 2.43
CA ALA A 84 -24.43 12.21 2.87
C ALA A 84 -23.19 11.91 3.72
N GLY A 85 -22.02 12.42 3.30
CA GLY A 85 -20.75 12.26 4.01
C GLY A 85 -20.10 10.86 3.91
N ARG A 86 -20.63 9.95 3.08
CA ARG A 86 -20.10 8.59 2.92
C ARG A 86 -18.66 8.60 2.44
N ASP A 87 -18.36 9.37 1.42
CA ASP A 87 -17.04 9.46 0.80
C ASP A 87 -16.01 9.99 1.79
N GLU A 88 -16.35 11.03 2.54
CA GLU A 88 -15.49 11.60 3.58
C GLU A 88 -15.25 10.62 4.73
N LEU A 89 -16.31 9.91 5.16
CA LEU A 89 -16.20 8.88 6.19
C LEU A 89 -15.25 7.77 5.74
N VAL A 90 -15.46 7.21 4.55
CA VAL A 90 -14.62 6.13 4.02
C VAL A 90 -13.19 6.60 3.86
N ALA A 91 -12.95 7.77 3.28
CA ALA A 91 -11.60 8.33 3.15
C ALA A 91 -10.89 8.56 4.49
N SER A 92 -11.64 8.88 5.56
CA SER A 92 -11.08 9.14 6.90
C SER A 92 -10.73 7.88 7.69
N VAL A 93 -11.33 6.72 7.35
CA VAL A 93 -11.12 5.44 8.07
C VAL A 93 -10.45 4.36 7.21
N LEU A 94 -10.49 4.52 5.89
CA LEU A 94 -9.88 3.63 4.90
C LEU A 94 -9.02 4.44 3.89
N PRO A 95 -8.05 5.24 4.37
CA PRO A 95 -7.17 5.98 3.48
C PRO A 95 -6.34 5.02 2.62
N THR A 96 -6.04 5.40 1.38
CA THR A 96 -5.12 4.64 0.53
C THR A 96 -3.70 4.76 1.06
N LEU A 97 -3.13 3.65 1.55
CA LEU A 97 -1.78 3.61 2.13
C LEU A 97 -0.72 3.20 1.12
N MET A 98 -1.10 2.50 0.04
CA MET A 98 -0.16 2.08 -1.00
C MET A 98 -0.76 2.21 -2.39
N THR A 99 0.11 2.45 -3.36
CA THR A 99 -0.23 2.55 -4.79
C THR A 99 0.64 1.60 -5.61
N GLU A 100 0.06 0.98 -6.63
CA GLU A 100 0.81 0.14 -7.58
C GLU A 100 1.75 1.03 -8.41
N VAL A 101 3.04 0.74 -8.37
CA VAL A 101 4.06 1.41 -9.19
C VAL A 101 4.35 0.59 -10.44
N LYS A 102 4.50 -0.73 -10.27
CA LYS A 102 4.83 -1.63 -11.37
C LYS A 102 4.28 -3.01 -11.11
N LYS A 103 3.86 -3.65 -12.18
CA LYS A 103 3.38 -5.02 -12.19
C LYS A 103 4.11 -5.80 -13.28
N LEU A 104 4.75 -6.89 -12.89
CA LEU A 104 5.43 -7.82 -13.79
C LEU A 104 4.70 -9.15 -13.76
N ARG A 105 4.54 -9.76 -14.93
CA ARG A 105 3.92 -11.08 -15.08
C ARG A 105 4.89 -12.00 -15.77
N THR A 106 5.00 -13.24 -15.29
CA THR A 106 5.77 -14.33 -15.90
C THR A 106 4.97 -15.63 -15.80
N ASP A 107 5.50 -16.70 -16.33
CA ASP A 107 4.88 -18.03 -16.30
C ASP A 107 3.43 -18.02 -16.82
N ASN A 108 3.21 -17.43 -18.00
CA ASN A 108 1.88 -17.23 -18.60
C ASN A 108 0.87 -16.48 -17.70
N GLY A 109 1.36 -15.74 -16.70
CA GLY A 109 0.54 -14.98 -15.76
C GLY A 109 0.31 -15.69 -14.43
N ASP A 110 0.89 -16.86 -14.22
CA ASP A 110 0.80 -17.58 -12.95
C ASP A 110 1.64 -16.95 -11.85
N THR A 111 2.74 -16.28 -12.21
CA THR A 111 3.54 -15.49 -11.28
C THR A 111 3.37 -14.01 -11.57
N ILE A 112 2.96 -13.24 -10.57
CA ILE A 112 2.78 -11.79 -10.66
C ILE A 112 3.56 -11.12 -9.53
N LYS A 113 4.53 -10.28 -9.89
CA LYS A 113 5.28 -9.45 -8.95
C LYS A 113 4.76 -8.02 -9.02
N PHE A 114 4.46 -7.44 -7.87
CA PHE A 114 4.05 -6.07 -7.70
C PHE A 114 5.14 -5.27 -7.00
N LEU A 115 5.32 -4.04 -7.42
CA LEU A 115 6.06 -3.00 -6.70
C LEU A 115 5.04 -1.98 -6.21
N TRP A 116 4.99 -1.77 -4.90
CA TRP A 116 4.08 -0.84 -4.25
C TRP A 116 4.85 0.36 -3.70
N ARG A 117 4.26 1.54 -3.81
CA ARG A 117 4.72 2.73 -3.09
C ARG A 117 3.80 2.96 -1.91
N LEU A 118 4.37 3.03 -0.72
CA LEU A 118 3.67 3.33 0.50
C LEU A 118 3.44 4.84 0.66
N PHE A 119 2.56 5.24 1.59
CA PHE A 119 2.20 6.64 1.85
C PHE A 119 3.40 7.54 2.16
N ASP A 120 4.48 6.98 2.71
CA ASP A 120 5.73 7.66 3.08
C ASP A 120 6.78 7.68 1.96
N GLY A 121 6.45 7.13 0.80
CA GLY A 121 7.34 7.00 -0.36
C GLY A 121 8.21 5.75 -0.34
N ALA A 122 8.21 4.95 0.73
CA ALA A 122 8.94 3.69 0.76
C ALA A 122 8.36 2.71 -0.27
N LEU A 123 9.23 1.84 -0.78
CA LEU A 123 8.87 0.83 -1.76
C LEU A 123 8.93 -0.56 -1.13
N VAL A 124 7.92 -1.37 -1.42
CA VAL A 124 7.86 -2.78 -1.02
C VAL A 124 7.37 -3.63 -2.18
N GLU A 125 7.71 -4.91 -2.13
CA GLU A 125 7.32 -5.86 -3.15
C GLU A 125 6.38 -6.91 -2.58
N SER A 126 5.47 -7.41 -3.44
CA SER A 126 4.73 -8.64 -3.17
C SER A 126 4.72 -9.52 -4.41
N VAL A 127 4.63 -10.83 -4.21
CA VAL A 127 4.61 -11.82 -5.30
C VAL A 127 3.45 -12.79 -5.10
N LEU A 128 2.55 -12.80 -6.07
CA LEU A 128 1.47 -13.78 -6.16
C LEU A 128 1.91 -14.91 -7.10
N MET A 129 1.85 -16.14 -6.62
CA MET A 129 2.22 -17.35 -7.37
C MET A 129 1.05 -18.34 -7.36
N ARG A 130 0.63 -18.77 -8.53
CA ARG A 130 -0.43 -19.78 -8.71
C ARG A 130 0.21 -21.09 -9.12
N TYR A 131 -0.12 -22.13 -8.37
CA TYR A 131 0.29 -23.50 -8.66
C TYR A 131 -0.96 -24.39 -8.78
N PRO A 132 -0.88 -25.53 -9.45
CA PRO A 132 -1.96 -26.51 -9.37
C PRO A 132 -2.28 -26.86 -7.91
N GLY A 133 -3.49 -26.57 -7.47
CA GLY A 133 -3.97 -26.87 -6.11
C GLY A 133 -3.56 -25.91 -5.00
N ARG A 134 -2.78 -24.84 -5.27
CA ARG A 134 -2.45 -23.83 -4.25
C ARG A 134 -2.17 -22.46 -4.83
N ILE A 135 -2.44 -21.42 -4.04
CA ILE A 135 -1.99 -20.05 -4.29
C ILE A 135 -1.06 -19.64 -3.16
N THR A 136 0.06 -19.05 -3.50
CA THR A 136 1.03 -18.52 -2.54
C THR A 136 1.17 -17.01 -2.74
N LEU A 137 1.09 -16.25 -1.65
CA LEU A 137 1.36 -14.83 -1.63
C LEU A 137 2.57 -14.57 -0.73
N CYS A 138 3.61 -13.99 -1.30
CA CYS A 138 4.77 -13.47 -0.57
C CYS A 138 4.58 -11.98 -0.37
N VAL A 139 4.67 -11.51 0.86
CA VAL A 139 4.51 -10.09 1.24
C VAL A 139 5.67 -9.63 2.09
N SER A 140 6.00 -8.35 2.00
CA SER A 140 6.97 -7.71 2.88
C SER A 140 6.29 -7.31 4.19
N SER A 141 6.95 -7.52 5.31
CA SER A 141 6.51 -7.03 6.65
C SER A 141 7.27 -5.77 7.08
N GLN A 142 8.27 -5.38 6.31
CA GLN A 142 9.11 -4.21 6.56
C GLN A 142 9.42 -3.49 5.25
N ALA A 143 9.55 -2.18 5.30
CA ALA A 143 10.14 -1.38 4.24
C ALA A 143 11.65 -1.26 4.51
N GLY A 144 12.47 -1.87 3.65
CA GLY A 144 13.89 -2.08 3.88
C GLY A 144 14.18 -3.24 4.83
N CYS A 145 15.41 -3.32 5.35
CA CYS A 145 15.82 -4.38 6.27
C CYS A 145 16.90 -3.90 7.23
N GLY A 146 16.72 -4.17 8.52
CA GLY A 146 17.69 -3.79 9.57
C GLY A 146 18.94 -4.66 9.63
N MET A 147 18.98 -5.81 8.94
CA MET A 147 20.14 -6.73 8.97
C MET A 147 21.35 -6.21 8.21
N ASN A 148 21.15 -5.28 7.27
CA ASN A 148 22.19 -4.61 6.50
C ASN A 148 23.25 -5.58 5.89
N CYS A 149 22.81 -6.73 5.38
CA CYS A 149 23.72 -7.71 4.77
C CYS A 149 24.35 -7.12 3.50
N PRO A 150 25.67 -7.16 3.32
CA PRO A 150 26.37 -6.50 2.22
C PRO A 150 26.04 -7.08 0.84
N PHE A 151 25.56 -8.31 0.79
CA PHE A 151 25.15 -8.99 -0.46
C PHE A 151 23.65 -8.84 -0.78
N CYS A 152 22.86 -8.17 0.06
CA CYS A 152 21.40 -8.07 -0.06
C CYS A 152 20.98 -6.65 -0.44
N ALA A 153 20.42 -6.47 -1.65
CA ALA A 153 19.95 -5.16 -2.12
C ALA A 153 18.93 -4.51 -1.18
N THR A 154 18.00 -5.29 -0.61
CA THR A 154 17.01 -4.80 0.35
C THR A 154 17.64 -4.28 1.64
N GLY A 155 18.75 -4.89 2.08
CA GLY A 155 19.45 -4.50 3.32
C GLY A 155 20.30 -3.24 3.18
N GLN A 156 20.80 -2.94 1.97
CA GLN A 156 21.75 -1.84 1.75
C GLN A 156 21.19 -0.45 2.08
N ALA A 157 19.90 -0.24 1.92
CA ALA A 157 19.23 1.02 2.27
C ALA A 157 18.88 1.15 3.77
N GLY A 158 19.10 0.08 4.55
CA GLY A 158 18.68 -0.03 5.94
C GLY A 158 17.17 -0.18 6.11
N LEU A 159 16.71 -0.17 7.37
CA LEU A 159 15.30 -0.25 7.72
C LEU A 159 14.67 1.14 7.69
N THR A 160 13.60 1.30 6.94
CA THR A 160 12.76 2.50 6.96
C THR A 160 11.73 2.42 8.08
N ARG A 161 10.89 1.37 8.07
CA ARG A 161 9.93 1.06 9.14
C ARG A 161 9.36 -0.35 9.02
N ASN A 162 8.72 -0.82 10.09
CA ASN A 162 7.82 -1.96 10.00
C ASN A 162 6.52 -1.55 9.30
N LEU A 163 5.90 -2.48 8.59
CA LEU A 163 4.58 -2.27 8.01
C LEU A 163 3.51 -2.51 9.07
N SER A 164 2.37 -1.83 8.92
CA SER A 164 1.19 -2.06 9.74
C SER A 164 0.31 -3.17 9.13
N ALA A 165 -0.78 -3.53 9.80
CA ALA A 165 -1.74 -4.50 9.26
C ALA A 165 -2.53 -3.94 8.05
N ALA A 166 -2.53 -2.63 7.88
CA ALA A 166 -3.22 -1.94 6.80
C ALA A 166 -2.34 -1.73 5.56
N ASP A 167 -0.99 -1.74 5.72
CA ASP A 167 -0.06 -1.71 4.61
C ASP A 167 -0.04 -3.06 3.89
#